data_4b8f6aa7fcd30c70578d067e7248ac0f
#
_entry.id   4b8f6aa7fcd30c70578d067e7248ac0f
#
_cell.length_a   1.000
_cell.length_b   1.000
_cell.length_c   1.000
_cell.angle_alpha   90.00
_cell.angle_beta   90.00
_cell.angle_gamma   90.00
#
_symmetry.space_group_name_H-M   'P 1'
#
loop_
_entity.id
_entity.type
_entity.pdbx_description
1 polymer ?
#
loop_
_entity_poly.entity_id
_entity_poly.type
_entity_poly.pdbx_seq_one_letter_code
_entity_poly.pdbx_strand_id
1 'polypeptide(L)'
;IPLHGCQNPAVLAISARGKVPILQTAQGFISETDVILSYLEDVYPAHGLLPADPFERAQVWTLAKEIELYIELPARVCYVEVFFGGRPTPQALKDKAERDLLKGFAALKQRARFAPYVAGEVFSVADLYFLYSVELARSVGKQLFATDYLQDLPCARALLARLAQNPHVQSIALDKDAELPAFLERVKP
;
A
#
# COMPACT_ATOMS: atom_id res chain seq x y z
N ILE A 1 7.55 11.48 12.30
CA ILE A 1 8.87 10.82 12.15
C ILE A 1 9.93 11.81 12.61
N PRO A 2 10.92 11.41 13.45
CA PRO A 2 11.97 12.29 13.94
C PRO A 2 12.83 12.91 12.82
N LEU A 3 13.62 13.95 13.18
CA LEU A 3 14.41 14.77 12.24
C LEU A 3 15.33 13.96 11.30
N HIS A 4 15.78 12.79 11.73
CA HIS A 4 16.60 11.87 10.92
C HIS A 4 15.79 10.71 10.33
N GLY A 5 14.47 10.88 10.23
CA GLY A 5 13.57 9.86 9.69
C GLY A 5 13.62 8.55 10.48
N CYS A 6 13.39 7.47 9.79
CA CYS A 6 13.38 6.12 10.38
C CYS A 6 14.76 5.61 10.81
N GLN A 7 15.86 6.32 10.50
CA GLN A 7 17.22 5.98 10.93
C GLN A 7 17.60 6.65 12.27
N ASN A 8 16.70 7.38 12.89
CA ASN A 8 16.91 7.93 14.23
C ASN A 8 17.14 6.79 15.25
N PRO A 9 18.13 6.90 16.16
CA PRO A 9 18.39 5.86 17.16
C PRO A 9 17.17 5.46 17.98
N ALA A 10 16.27 6.38 18.29
CA ALA A 10 15.02 6.09 19.00
C ALA A 10 14.08 5.19 18.19
N VAL A 11 14.06 5.33 16.86
CA VAL A 11 13.29 4.46 15.97
C VAL A 11 13.97 3.11 15.82
N LEU A 12 15.30 3.09 15.68
CA LEU A 12 16.08 1.85 15.55
C LEU A 12 16.00 0.99 16.81
N ALA A 13 15.80 1.59 17.99
CA ALA A 13 15.61 0.86 19.24
C ALA A 13 14.30 0.05 19.27
N ILE A 14 13.28 0.44 18.49
CA ILE A 14 11.96 -0.21 18.45
C ILE A 14 11.65 -0.85 17.09
N SER A 15 12.45 -0.56 16.08
CA SER A 15 12.38 -1.15 14.74
C SER A 15 13.80 -1.32 14.23
N ALA A 16 14.36 -2.52 14.34
CA ALA A 16 15.76 -2.82 14.02
C ALA A 16 16.19 -2.42 12.59
N ARG A 17 15.25 -2.33 11.67
CA ARG A 17 15.47 -1.88 10.28
C ARG A 17 15.13 -0.41 10.03
N GLY A 18 14.64 0.31 11.06
CA GLY A 18 14.15 1.67 10.90
C GLY A 18 12.99 1.75 9.90
N LYS A 19 12.04 0.81 9.97
CA LYS A 19 10.87 0.77 9.10
C LYS A 19 9.60 1.09 9.88
N VAL A 20 8.63 1.66 9.19
CA VAL A 20 7.27 1.90 9.66
C VAL A 20 6.31 1.13 8.74
N PRO A 21 5.13 0.73 9.23
CA PRO A 21 4.52 1.05 10.54
C PRO A 21 5.15 0.30 11.72
N ILE A 22 4.94 0.85 12.93
CA ILE A 22 5.29 0.23 14.22
C ILE A 22 4.09 0.39 15.14
N LEU A 23 3.57 -0.70 15.67
CA LEU A 23 2.51 -0.71 16.68
C LEU A 23 3.13 -0.89 18.06
N GLN A 24 2.82 0.02 18.99
CA GLN A 24 3.15 -0.13 20.40
C GLN A 24 2.00 -0.84 21.13
N THR A 25 2.32 -1.86 21.89
CA THR A 25 1.40 -2.60 22.76
C THR A 25 1.88 -2.56 24.21
N ALA A 26 1.09 -3.09 25.14
CA ALA A 26 1.52 -3.24 26.53
C ALA A 26 2.71 -4.22 26.69
N GLN A 27 2.90 -5.16 25.75
CA GLN A 27 3.95 -6.16 25.77
C GLN A 27 5.21 -5.73 25.00
N GLY A 28 5.14 -4.69 24.17
CA GLY A 28 6.27 -4.25 23.34
C GLY A 28 5.84 -3.71 21.97
N PHE A 29 6.74 -3.81 21.01
CA PHE A 29 6.54 -3.25 19.66
C PHE A 29 6.40 -4.36 18.62
N ILE A 30 5.47 -4.15 17.69
CA ILE A 30 5.24 -5.02 16.54
C ILE A 30 5.46 -4.19 15.27
N SER A 31 6.17 -4.73 14.30
CA SER A 31 6.40 -4.11 12.98
C SER A 31 5.96 -5.06 11.86
N GLU A 32 5.95 -4.56 10.63
CA GLU A 32 5.41 -5.12 9.41
C GLU A 32 3.86 -5.06 9.37
N THR A 33 3.35 -4.54 8.27
CA THR A 33 1.91 -4.24 8.13
C THR A 33 1.02 -5.47 8.30
N ASP A 34 1.39 -6.58 7.68
CA ASP A 34 0.63 -7.84 7.76
C ASP A 34 0.64 -8.45 9.17
N VAL A 35 1.77 -8.36 9.87
CA VAL A 35 1.89 -8.83 11.27
C VAL A 35 1.03 -7.98 12.19
N ILE A 36 1.07 -6.64 12.02
CA ILE A 36 0.22 -5.71 12.79
C ILE A 36 -1.26 -5.97 12.53
N LEU A 37 -1.66 -6.14 11.26
CA LEU A 37 -3.04 -6.44 10.91
C LEU A 37 -3.50 -7.77 11.49
N SER A 38 -2.67 -8.82 11.42
CA SER A 38 -2.98 -10.12 12.03
C SER A 38 -3.15 -10.03 13.54
N TYR A 39 -2.26 -9.29 14.22
CA TYR A 39 -2.39 -9.04 15.65
C TYR A 39 -3.72 -8.32 16.01
N LEU A 40 -4.08 -7.31 15.23
CA LEU A 40 -5.32 -6.56 15.45
C LEU A 40 -6.57 -7.40 15.22
N GLU A 41 -6.56 -8.32 14.24
CA GLU A 41 -7.63 -9.31 14.03
C GLU A 41 -7.87 -10.18 15.28
N ASP A 42 -6.79 -10.65 15.90
CA ASP A 42 -6.88 -11.50 17.09
C ASP A 42 -7.36 -10.72 18.33
N VAL A 43 -6.94 -9.45 18.46
CA VAL A 43 -7.28 -8.62 19.64
C VAL A 43 -8.68 -7.98 19.49
N TYR A 44 -9.13 -7.69 18.28
CA TYR A 44 -10.40 -7.01 18.00
C TYR A 44 -11.29 -7.81 17.03
N PRO A 45 -11.65 -9.06 17.33
CA PRO A 45 -12.37 -9.94 16.40
C PRO A 45 -13.75 -9.42 15.98
N ALA A 46 -14.38 -8.54 16.79
CA ALA A 46 -15.66 -7.91 16.44
C ALA A 46 -15.58 -6.94 15.25
N HIS A 47 -14.39 -6.51 14.88
CA HIS A 47 -14.10 -5.58 13.77
C HIS A 47 -13.19 -6.21 12.72
N GLY A 48 -13.18 -7.54 12.64
CA GLY A 48 -12.30 -8.30 11.77
C GLY A 48 -12.45 -7.93 10.29
N LEU A 49 -11.31 -7.90 9.61
CA LEU A 49 -11.19 -7.63 8.16
C LEU A 49 -10.84 -8.90 7.38
N LEU A 50 -10.90 -10.06 8.03
CA LEU A 50 -10.58 -11.36 7.45
C LEU A 50 -11.77 -12.33 7.62
N PRO A 51 -12.05 -13.18 6.61
CA PRO A 51 -13.04 -14.23 6.73
C PRO A 51 -12.71 -15.22 7.87
N ALA A 52 -13.77 -15.81 8.46
CA ALA A 52 -13.61 -16.86 9.47
C ALA A 52 -13.11 -18.18 8.84
N ASP A 53 -13.53 -18.49 7.62
CA ASP A 53 -13.07 -19.68 6.90
C ASP A 53 -11.57 -19.57 6.57
N PRO A 54 -10.76 -20.57 6.93
CA PRO A 54 -9.32 -20.53 6.74
C PRO A 54 -8.88 -20.42 5.28
N PHE A 55 -9.61 -21.06 4.36
CA PHE A 55 -9.28 -21.01 2.94
C PHE A 55 -9.61 -19.65 2.34
N GLU A 56 -10.78 -19.10 2.64
CA GLU A 56 -11.16 -17.75 2.21
C GLU A 56 -10.22 -16.70 2.79
N ARG A 57 -9.84 -16.82 4.05
CA ARG A 57 -8.81 -15.98 4.69
C ARG A 57 -7.49 -16.04 3.94
N ALA A 58 -7.04 -17.24 3.57
CA ALA A 58 -5.82 -17.41 2.78
C ALA A 58 -5.93 -16.77 1.40
N GLN A 59 -7.11 -16.80 0.75
CA GLN A 59 -7.33 -16.13 -0.53
C GLN A 59 -7.26 -14.60 -0.41
N VAL A 60 -7.82 -14.02 0.65
CA VAL A 60 -7.72 -12.58 0.94
C VAL A 60 -6.26 -12.18 1.15
N TRP A 61 -5.50 -12.93 1.96
CA TRP A 61 -4.08 -12.68 2.17
C TRP A 61 -3.26 -12.86 0.89
N THR A 62 -3.61 -13.83 0.05
CA THR A 62 -2.95 -14.01 -1.25
C THR A 62 -3.09 -12.77 -2.12
N LEU A 63 -4.31 -12.21 -2.23
CA LEU A 63 -4.55 -10.97 -2.97
C LEU A 63 -3.77 -9.79 -2.38
N ALA A 64 -3.78 -9.62 -1.05
CA ALA A 64 -3.03 -8.58 -0.39
C ALA A 64 -1.52 -8.68 -0.69
N LYS A 65 -0.96 -9.89 -0.62
CA LYS A 65 0.45 -10.14 -0.92
C LYS A 65 0.79 -9.99 -2.40
N GLU A 66 -0.10 -10.37 -3.30
CA GLU A 66 0.10 -10.14 -4.74
C GLU A 66 0.14 -8.66 -5.07
N ILE A 67 -0.72 -7.85 -4.44
CA ILE A 67 -0.70 -6.39 -4.59
C ILE A 67 0.60 -5.81 -4.04
N GLU A 68 1.03 -6.22 -2.85
CA GLU A 68 2.28 -5.74 -2.26
C GLU A 68 3.49 -6.11 -3.11
N LEU A 69 3.66 -7.40 -3.39
CA LEU A 69 4.89 -7.94 -3.98
C LEU A 69 5.01 -7.62 -5.48
N TYR A 70 3.88 -7.57 -6.20
CA TYR A 70 3.90 -7.50 -7.67
C TYR A 70 3.37 -6.18 -8.23
N ILE A 71 2.82 -5.30 -7.38
CA ILE A 71 2.40 -3.96 -7.77
C ILE A 71 3.16 -2.91 -6.95
N GLU A 72 3.06 -2.92 -5.62
CA GLU A 72 3.67 -1.89 -4.80
C GLU A 72 5.20 -1.92 -4.87
N LEU A 73 5.83 -3.06 -4.59
CA LEU A 73 7.28 -3.15 -4.56
C LEU A 73 7.93 -2.79 -5.90
N PRO A 74 7.43 -3.24 -7.07
CA PRO A 74 7.94 -2.76 -8.35
C PRO A 74 7.78 -1.25 -8.55
N ALA A 75 6.61 -0.67 -8.19
CA ALA A 75 6.39 0.77 -8.31
C ALA A 75 7.29 1.57 -7.36
N ARG A 76 7.54 1.06 -6.16
CA ARG A 76 8.34 1.72 -5.11
C ARG A 76 9.77 2.04 -5.55
N VAL A 77 10.32 1.28 -6.47
CA VAL A 77 11.64 1.55 -7.07
C VAL A 77 11.70 2.95 -7.70
N CYS A 78 10.57 3.46 -8.20
CA CYS A 78 10.45 4.74 -8.88
C CYS A 78 9.93 5.87 -7.98
N TYR A 79 9.58 5.63 -6.71
CA TYR A 79 8.93 6.62 -5.84
C TYR A 79 9.80 7.85 -5.57
N VAL A 80 11.11 7.68 -5.47
CA VAL A 80 12.04 8.81 -5.23
C VAL A 80 11.96 9.82 -6.37
N GLU A 81 11.92 9.35 -7.61
CA GLU A 81 11.78 10.20 -8.80
C GLU A 81 10.39 10.83 -8.91
N VAL A 82 9.35 10.03 -8.71
CA VAL A 82 7.96 10.44 -8.99
C VAL A 82 7.38 11.35 -7.90
N PHE A 83 7.68 11.07 -6.62
CA PHE A 83 7.00 11.73 -5.51
C PHE A 83 7.88 12.67 -4.69
N PHE A 84 9.21 12.51 -4.75
CA PHE A 84 10.10 13.24 -3.84
C PHE A 84 11.11 14.15 -4.56
N GLY A 85 10.98 14.31 -5.88
CA GLY A 85 11.90 15.16 -6.67
C GLY A 85 13.35 14.74 -6.62
N GLY A 86 13.60 13.45 -6.30
CA GLY A 86 14.94 12.90 -6.17
C GLY A 86 15.58 12.52 -7.50
N ARG A 87 16.70 11.81 -7.43
CA ARG A 87 17.44 11.39 -8.63
C ARG A 87 16.57 10.51 -9.53
N PRO A 88 16.70 10.65 -10.87
CA PRO A 88 16.04 9.75 -11.81
C PRO A 88 16.41 8.29 -11.54
N THR A 89 15.42 7.42 -11.56
CA THR A 89 15.61 5.98 -11.46
C THR A 89 16.41 5.49 -12.68
N PRO A 90 17.45 4.66 -12.51
CA PRO A 90 18.20 4.09 -13.62
C PRO A 90 17.29 3.38 -14.63
N GLN A 91 17.54 3.54 -15.93
CA GLN A 91 16.66 3.05 -16.99
C GLN A 91 16.38 1.54 -16.86
N ALA A 92 17.42 0.73 -16.59
CA ALA A 92 17.26 -0.72 -16.41
C ALA A 92 16.28 -1.10 -15.27
N LEU A 93 16.22 -0.27 -14.20
CA LEU A 93 15.27 -0.47 -13.12
C LEU A 93 13.86 -0.01 -13.53
N LYS A 94 13.71 1.06 -14.30
CA LYS A 94 12.44 1.48 -14.89
C LYS A 94 11.87 0.39 -15.80
N ASP A 95 12.68 -0.13 -16.72
CA ASP A 95 12.27 -1.18 -17.65
C ASP A 95 11.83 -2.45 -16.90
N LYS A 96 12.52 -2.78 -15.80
CA LYS A 96 12.11 -3.90 -14.94
C LYS A 96 10.80 -3.59 -14.23
N ALA A 97 10.68 -2.41 -13.63
CA ALA A 97 9.47 -2.00 -12.90
C ALA A 97 8.25 -2.00 -13.83
N GLU A 98 8.36 -1.47 -15.04
CA GLU A 98 7.27 -1.46 -16.03
C GLU A 98 6.80 -2.88 -16.37
N ARG A 99 7.74 -3.79 -16.69
CA ARG A 99 7.40 -5.19 -16.99
C ARG A 99 6.73 -5.90 -15.80
N ASP A 100 7.21 -5.66 -14.60
CA ASP A 100 6.67 -6.30 -13.40
C ASP A 100 5.28 -5.73 -13.07
N LEU A 101 5.08 -4.41 -13.22
CA LEU A 101 3.77 -3.78 -13.05
C LEU A 101 2.74 -4.28 -14.06
N LEU A 102 3.09 -4.40 -15.33
CA LEU A 102 2.20 -4.97 -16.34
C LEU A 102 1.72 -6.37 -15.95
N LYS A 103 2.64 -7.22 -15.47
CA LYS A 103 2.31 -8.57 -14.99
C LYS A 103 1.47 -8.54 -13.71
N GLY A 104 1.82 -7.67 -12.77
CA GLY A 104 1.10 -7.53 -11.51
C GLY A 104 -0.35 -7.08 -11.72
N PHE A 105 -0.58 -6.09 -12.56
CA PHE A 105 -1.94 -5.64 -12.89
C PHE A 105 -2.72 -6.67 -13.73
N ALA A 106 -2.06 -7.42 -14.62
CA ALA A 106 -2.70 -8.51 -15.33
C ALA A 106 -3.16 -9.64 -14.36
N ALA A 107 -2.33 -9.99 -13.38
CA ALA A 107 -2.69 -10.96 -12.34
C ALA A 107 -3.84 -10.44 -11.46
N LEU A 108 -3.80 -9.18 -11.03
CA LEU A 108 -4.87 -8.55 -10.29
C LEU A 108 -6.20 -8.60 -11.07
N LYS A 109 -6.18 -8.27 -12.36
CA LYS A 109 -7.36 -8.33 -13.24
C LYS A 109 -7.97 -9.73 -13.30
N GLN A 110 -7.13 -10.76 -13.28
CA GLN A 110 -7.57 -12.16 -13.35
C GLN A 110 -8.13 -12.67 -12.02
N ARG A 111 -7.58 -12.23 -10.89
CA ARG A 111 -7.88 -12.81 -9.58
C ARG A 111 -8.89 -12.03 -8.75
N ALA A 112 -8.86 -10.70 -8.85
CA ALA A 112 -9.74 -9.85 -8.06
C ALA A 112 -11.19 -9.95 -8.56
N ARG A 113 -12.13 -10.04 -7.62
CA ARG A 113 -13.56 -10.16 -7.92
C ARG A 113 -14.23 -8.82 -8.17
N PHE A 114 -13.81 -7.76 -7.45
CA PHE A 114 -14.40 -6.42 -7.49
C PHE A 114 -15.93 -6.42 -7.36
N ALA A 115 -16.47 -7.19 -6.40
CA ALA A 115 -17.91 -7.36 -6.23
C ALA A 115 -18.38 -7.10 -4.76
N PRO A 116 -18.41 -5.86 -4.28
CA PRO A 116 -17.79 -4.62 -4.80
C PRO A 116 -16.36 -4.38 -4.31
N TYR A 117 -15.79 -5.28 -3.48
CA TYR A 117 -14.45 -5.20 -2.91
C TYR A 117 -13.48 -6.12 -3.65
N VAL A 118 -12.18 -5.95 -3.42
CA VAL A 118 -11.13 -6.70 -4.14
C VAL A 118 -11.37 -8.20 -4.06
N ALA A 119 -11.65 -8.73 -2.86
CA ALA A 119 -11.83 -10.16 -2.64
C ALA A 119 -13.27 -10.65 -2.82
N GLY A 120 -14.27 -9.76 -2.94
CA GLY A 120 -15.68 -10.13 -3.08
C GLY A 120 -16.64 -9.13 -2.43
N GLU A 121 -17.58 -9.64 -1.62
CA GLU A 121 -18.70 -8.85 -1.11
C GLU A 121 -18.36 -8.03 0.15
N VAL A 122 -17.32 -8.43 0.90
CA VAL A 122 -16.96 -7.85 2.19
C VAL A 122 -15.65 -7.11 2.10
N PHE A 123 -15.58 -5.92 2.72
CA PHE A 123 -14.34 -5.16 2.89
C PHE A 123 -13.34 -5.98 3.70
N SER A 124 -12.08 -6.01 3.26
CA SER A 124 -11.04 -6.87 3.83
C SER A 124 -9.67 -6.20 3.84
N VAL A 125 -8.68 -6.84 4.43
CA VAL A 125 -7.28 -6.37 4.37
C VAL A 125 -6.78 -6.20 2.93
N ALA A 126 -7.29 -6.97 1.96
CA ALA A 126 -6.92 -6.82 0.55
C ALA A 126 -7.31 -5.44 -0.01
N ASP A 127 -8.40 -4.83 0.49
CA ASP A 127 -8.84 -3.49 0.07
C ASP A 127 -7.93 -2.40 0.62
N LEU A 128 -7.34 -2.60 1.79
CA LEU A 128 -6.34 -1.68 2.35
C LEU A 128 -5.06 -1.69 1.49
N TYR A 129 -4.55 -2.88 1.15
CA TYR A 129 -3.41 -3.00 0.24
C TYR A 129 -3.72 -2.42 -1.13
N PHE A 130 -4.91 -2.68 -1.67
CA PHE A 130 -5.36 -2.13 -2.94
C PHE A 130 -5.36 -0.60 -2.92
N LEU A 131 -6.01 0.02 -1.94
CA LEU A 131 -6.15 1.47 -1.84
C LEU A 131 -4.79 2.18 -1.80
N TYR A 132 -3.92 1.75 -0.90
CA TYR A 132 -2.67 2.47 -0.63
C TYR A 132 -1.52 2.11 -1.58
N SER A 133 -1.62 1.01 -2.32
CA SER A 133 -0.58 0.59 -3.27
C SER A 133 -0.91 0.93 -4.72
N VAL A 134 -2.16 0.71 -5.14
CA VAL A 134 -2.53 0.81 -6.55
C VAL A 134 -2.53 2.24 -7.06
N GLU A 135 -2.97 3.22 -6.28
CA GLU A 135 -2.93 4.64 -6.69
C GLU A 135 -1.50 5.15 -6.86
N LEU A 136 -0.58 4.75 -6.00
CA LEU A 136 0.84 5.11 -6.13
C LEU A 136 1.47 4.46 -7.37
N ALA A 137 1.20 3.17 -7.58
CA ALA A 137 1.69 2.45 -8.77
C ALA A 137 1.10 3.04 -10.07
N ARG A 138 -0.17 3.43 -10.05
CA ARG A 138 -0.84 4.11 -11.17
C ARG A 138 -0.20 5.46 -11.49
N SER A 139 0.17 6.22 -10.47
CA SER A 139 0.88 7.50 -10.64
C SER A 139 2.25 7.29 -11.28
N VAL A 140 3.01 6.27 -10.86
CA VAL A 140 4.26 5.87 -11.50
C VAL A 140 4.05 5.51 -12.96
N GLY A 141 3.05 4.68 -13.26
CA GLY A 141 2.71 4.27 -14.63
C GLY A 141 2.43 5.46 -15.54
N LYS A 142 1.59 6.38 -15.08
CA LYS A 142 1.23 7.58 -15.87
C LYS A 142 2.40 8.51 -16.10
N GLN A 143 3.25 8.74 -15.10
CA GLN A 143 4.34 9.72 -15.19
C GLN A 143 5.56 9.18 -15.93
N LEU A 144 5.91 7.90 -15.77
CA LEU A 144 7.14 7.35 -16.32
C LEU A 144 6.93 6.45 -17.55
N PHE A 145 5.76 5.81 -17.66
CA PHE A 145 5.50 4.78 -18.68
C PHE A 145 4.34 5.15 -19.62
N ALA A 146 3.73 6.35 -19.48
CA ALA A 146 2.55 6.77 -20.22
C ALA A 146 1.39 5.74 -20.17
N THR A 147 1.31 4.95 -19.09
CA THR A 147 0.37 3.84 -18.92
C THR A 147 -0.58 4.09 -17.77
N ASP A 148 -1.90 3.99 -17.99
CA ASP A 148 -2.90 3.89 -16.94
C ASP A 148 -3.30 2.43 -16.75
N TYR A 149 -2.70 1.75 -15.78
CA TYR A 149 -2.96 0.33 -15.50
C TYR A 149 -4.41 -0.02 -15.16
N LEU A 150 -5.26 0.97 -14.85
CA LEU A 150 -6.69 0.78 -14.60
C LEU A 150 -7.56 1.17 -15.81
N GLN A 151 -6.97 1.46 -16.97
CA GLN A 151 -7.74 1.89 -18.16
C GLN A 151 -8.85 0.89 -18.50
N ASP A 152 -8.52 -0.39 -18.50
CA ASP A 152 -9.45 -1.49 -18.85
C ASP A 152 -10.00 -2.21 -17.60
N LEU A 153 -10.02 -1.53 -16.45
CA LEU A 153 -10.48 -2.06 -15.16
C LEU A 153 -11.48 -1.10 -14.49
N PRO A 154 -12.69 -0.91 -15.08
CA PRO A 154 -13.68 0.02 -14.53
C PRO A 154 -14.12 -0.34 -13.10
N CYS A 155 -14.19 -1.65 -12.77
CA CYS A 155 -14.54 -2.11 -11.43
C CYS A 155 -13.50 -1.69 -10.38
N ALA A 156 -12.20 -1.72 -10.72
CA ALA A 156 -11.13 -1.26 -9.85
C ALA A 156 -11.21 0.27 -9.61
N ARG A 157 -11.54 1.05 -10.64
CA ARG A 157 -11.78 2.50 -10.49
C ARG A 157 -13.00 2.78 -9.61
N ALA A 158 -14.08 2.03 -9.81
CA ALA A 158 -15.29 2.16 -8.98
C ALA A 158 -15.00 1.82 -7.52
N LEU A 159 -14.17 0.81 -7.25
CA LEU A 159 -13.73 0.49 -5.90
C LEU A 159 -12.91 1.61 -5.28
N LEU A 160 -11.93 2.19 -5.99
CA LEU A 160 -11.18 3.35 -5.48
C LEU A 160 -12.10 4.52 -5.14
N ALA A 161 -13.08 4.82 -6.00
CA ALA A 161 -14.07 5.87 -5.74
C ALA A 161 -14.94 5.54 -4.51
N ARG A 162 -15.32 4.28 -4.30
CA ARG A 162 -16.04 3.82 -3.11
C ARG A 162 -15.19 3.96 -1.86
N LEU A 163 -13.94 3.51 -1.87
CA LEU A 163 -13.03 3.57 -0.72
C LEU A 163 -12.74 5.03 -0.32
N ALA A 164 -12.64 5.94 -1.28
CA ALA A 164 -12.48 7.37 -1.02
C ALA A 164 -13.67 8.00 -0.28
N GLN A 165 -14.84 7.35 -0.25
CA GLN A 165 -15.99 7.82 0.54
C GLN A 165 -15.97 7.30 1.99
N ASN A 166 -15.06 6.41 2.34
CA ASN A 166 -14.94 5.91 3.71
C ASN A 166 -14.43 7.03 4.63
N PRO A 167 -15.11 7.33 5.77
CA PRO A 167 -14.72 8.42 6.66
C PRO A 167 -13.29 8.31 7.21
N HIS A 168 -12.83 7.08 7.48
CA HIS A 168 -11.45 6.85 7.96
C HIS A 168 -10.43 7.14 6.87
N VAL A 169 -10.71 6.77 5.62
CA VAL A 169 -9.86 7.07 4.47
C VAL A 169 -9.79 8.58 4.25
N GLN A 170 -10.92 9.28 4.36
CA GLN A 170 -10.96 10.75 4.24
C GLN A 170 -10.17 11.44 5.33
N SER A 171 -10.31 11.00 6.59
CA SER A 171 -9.51 11.54 7.70
C SER A 171 -8.01 11.37 7.47
N ILE A 172 -7.57 10.16 7.08
CA ILE A 172 -6.15 9.89 6.77
C ILE A 172 -5.67 10.73 5.59
N ALA A 173 -6.51 10.93 4.56
CA ALA A 173 -6.15 11.77 3.42
C ALA A 173 -5.94 13.23 3.82
N LEU A 174 -6.83 13.78 4.67
CA LEU A 174 -6.70 15.14 5.19
C LEU A 174 -5.42 15.32 6.02
N ASP A 175 -5.13 14.38 6.92
CA ASP A 175 -3.92 14.40 7.73
C ASP A 175 -2.66 14.33 6.85
N LYS A 176 -2.67 13.44 5.86
CA LYS A 176 -1.57 13.32 4.88
C LYS A 176 -1.36 14.63 4.12
N ASP A 177 -2.42 15.25 3.63
CA ASP A 177 -2.32 16.47 2.83
C ASP A 177 -1.86 17.66 3.69
N ALA A 178 -2.26 17.72 4.96
CA ALA A 178 -1.77 18.72 5.91
C ALA A 178 -0.28 18.57 6.23
N GLU A 179 0.23 17.34 6.37
CA GLU A 179 1.62 17.05 6.70
C GLU A 179 2.57 17.05 5.48
N LEU A 180 2.04 16.87 4.27
CA LEU A 180 2.83 16.70 3.05
C LEU A 180 3.81 17.86 2.79
N PRO A 181 3.44 19.15 2.92
CA PRO A 181 4.38 20.25 2.69
C PRO A 181 5.59 20.21 3.63
N ALA A 182 5.35 20.00 4.92
CA ALA A 182 6.43 19.91 5.92
C ALA A 182 7.30 18.66 5.70
N PHE A 183 6.72 17.55 5.22
CA PHE A 183 7.47 16.36 4.86
C PHE A 183 8.37 16.62 3.65
N LEU A 184 7.85 17.21 2.58
CA LEU A 184 8.63 17.51 1.37
C LEU A 184 9.79 18.48 1.64
N GLU A 185 9.60 19.47 2.51
CA GLU A 185 10.70 20.36 2.94
C GLU A 185 11.84 19.58 3.62
N ARG A 186 11.51 18.55 4.42
CA ARG A 186 12.51 17.74 5.15
C ARG A 186 13.27 16.74 4.28
N VAL A 187 12.69 16.32 3.15
CA VAL A 187 13.30 15.32 2.25
C VAL A 187 13.92 15.93 0.99
N LYS A 188 13.89 17.25 0.86
CA LYS A 188 14.66 17.95 -0.19
C LYS A 188 16.14 17.58 -0.07
N PRO A 189 16.80 17.22 -1.19
CA PRO A 189 18.21 16.82 -1.21
C PRO A 189 19.14 17.97 -0.84
#